data_a08fda8941c8e37c27870f93a3408215
#
_entry.id   a08fda8941c8e37c27870f93a3408215
#
_cell.length_a   1.000
_cell.length_b   1.000
_cell.length_c   1.000
_cell.angle_alpha   90.00
_cell.angle_beta   90.00
_cell.angle_gamma   90.00
#
_symmetry.space_group_name_H-M   'P 1'
#
loop_
_entity.id
_entity.type
_entity.pdbx_description
1 polymer ?
#
loop_
_entity_poly.entity_id
_entity_poly.type
_entity_poly.pdbx_seq_one_letter_code
_entity_poly.pdbx_strand_id
1 'polypeptide(L)'
;MEKNIRKLDDIIWQLDLRVDNETEFIAPYLIKANEDYIVVDVGPTCGIPELIRQLKVLGVNSSNLKYVFLTHIHLDHSGGLGTFLEFFPDTQVLVHRRGTPHLIDPDKVLWQSSLDTLGWVAEMYQKPVGVKEENIISIHEKTFNIKVNDLEFDWIETPGHASHHFSFLLKSKNIMFCGDSVGMLVPSLDSAMVPTTPHPYRMDSGIDSIKVMIEMCPEKLAFAHHLSLIHI
;
A
#
# COMPACT_ATOMS: atom_id res chain seq x y z
N MET A 1 24.25 1.79 1.68
CA MET A 1 22.81 1.60 1.48
C MET A 1 22.39 2.50 0.34
N GLU A 2 21.61 2.02 -0.60
CA GLU A 2 21.15 2.84 -1.73
C GLU A 2 20.25 3.97 -1.22
N LYS A 3 20.34 5.14 -1.85
CA LYS A 3 19.58 6.35 -1.40
C LYS A 3 18.06 6.17 -1.40
N ASN A 4 17.56 5.22 -2.20
CA ASN A 4 16.13 4.97 -2.41
C ASN A 4 15.56 3.86 -1.49
N ILE A 5 16.39 3.29 -0.60
CA ILE A 5 15.98 2.27 0.37
C ILE A 5 16.25 2.82 1.75
N ARG A 6 15.20 3.12 2.49
CA ARG A 6 15.28 3.63 3.87
C ARG A 6 14.96 2.50 4.84
N LYS A 7 15.94 2.07 5.64
CA LYS A 7 15.68 1.13 6.72
C LYS A 7 15.07 1.88 7.91
N LEU A 8 13.84 1.50 8.30
CA LEU A 8 13.11 2.12 9.41
C LEU A 8 13.31 1.37 10.72
N ASP A 9 13.48 0.05 10.63
CA ASP A 9 13.59 -0.88 11.74
C ASP A 9 14.46 -2.08 11.31
N ASP A 10 14.70 -3.04 12.20
CA ASP A 10 15.46 -4.26 11.88
C ASP A 10 14.76 -5.14 10.82
N ILE A 11 13.42 -5.06 10.74
CA ILE A 11 12.59 -5.86 9.82
C ILE A 11 11.77 -5.03 8.82
N ILE A 12 11.86 -3.68 8.83
CA ILE A 12 11.02 -2.81 7.99
C ILE A 12 11.87 -1.88 7.15
N TRP A 13 11.61 -1.84 5.85
CA TRP A 13 12.18 -0.89 4.89
C TRP A 13 11.07 -0.14 4.18
N GLN A 14 11.35 1.10 3.85
CA GLN A 14 10.55 1.96 2.99
C GLN A 14 11.28 2.12 1.66
N LEU A 15 10.55 1.94 0.55
CA LEU A 15 11.10 1.81 -0.79
C LEU A 15 10.62 2.98 -1.66
N ASP A 16 11.51 3.91 -2.01
CA ASP A 16 11.18 5.06 -2.86
C ASP A 16 11.14 4.64 -4.33
N LEU A 17 9.99 4.65 -4.96
CA LEU A 17 9.80 4.24 -6.35
C LEU A 17 10.27 5.28 -7.37
N ARG A 18 10.52 6.52 -7.00
CA ARG A 18 10.98 7.62 -7.87
C ARG A 18 10.15 7.76 -9.14
N VAL A 19 8.85 7.71 -8.99
CA VAL A 19 7.91 7.87 -10.12
C VAL A 19 8.08 9.24 -10.74
N ASP A 20 8.24 9.33 -12.06
CA ASP A 20 8.51 10.55 -12.82
C ASP A 20 9.76 11.33 -12.32
N ASN A 21 10.77 10.62 -11.81
CA ASN A 21 11.96 11.16 -11.15
C ASN A 21 11.67 11.97 -9.86
N GLU A 22 10.42 12.06 -9.41
CA GLU A 22 10.10 12.59 -8.10
C GLU A 22 10.53 11.61 -7.03
N THR A 23 11.28 12.12 -6.05
CA THR A 23 11.77 11.32 -4.93
C THR A 23 10.79 11.40 -3.76
N GLU A 24 10.73 10.33 -2.99
CA GLU A 24 10.01 10.27 -1.72
C GLU A 24 8.47 10.39 -1.83
N PHE A 25 7.89 10.35 -3.05
CA PHE A 25 6.45 10.56 -3.22
C PHE A 25 5.64 9.28 -3.04
N ILE A 26 5.99 8.17 -3.70
CA ILE A 26 5.32 6.86 -3.57
C ILE A 26 6.29 5.87 -2.94
N ALA A 27 5.92 5.34 -1.81
CA ALA A 27 6.82 4.57 -0.97
C ALA A 27 6.18 3.31 -0.37
N PRO A 28 6.17 2.19 -1.12
CA PRO A 28 5.87 0.88 -0.57
C PRO A 28 6.75 0.52 0.62
N TYR A 29 6.24 -0.41 1.45
CA TYR A 29 7.04 -0.97 2.53
C TYR A 29 7.39 -2.43 2.25
N LEU A 30 8.57 -2.84 2.70
CA LEU A 30 8.96 -4.23 2.79
C LEU A 30 9.07 -4.61 4.27
N ILE A 31 8.45 -5.72 4.64
CA ILE A 31 8.47 -6.26 5.99
C ILE A 31 9.06 -7.68 5.94
N LYS A 32 10.07 -7.94 6.76
CA LYS A 32 10.68 -9.27 6.88
C LYS A 32 10.03 -10.05 8.03
N ALA A 33 9.49 -11.22 7.73
CA ALA A 33 8.89 -12.17 8.66
C ALA A 33 9.74 -13.45 8.66
N ASN A 34 10.77 -13.52 9.49
CA ASN A 34 11.78 -14.58 9.47
C ASN A 34 12.49 -14.68 8.11
N GLU A 35 12.30 -15.78 7.38
CA GLU A 35 12.88 -15.98 6.05
C GLU A 35 11.97 -15.46 4.92
N ASP A 36 10.73 -15.08 5.23
CA ASP A 36 9.75 -14.62 4.27
C ASP A 36 9.62 -13.09 4.30
N TYR A 37 8.99 -12.56 3.25
CA TYR A 37 8.74 -11.14 3.10
C TYR A 37 7.29 -10.84 2.75
N ILE A 38 6.87 -9.64 3.15
CA ILE A 38 5.58 -9.01 2.84
C ILE A 38 5.89 -7.65 2.22
N VAL A 39 5.25 -7.32 1.10
CA VAL A 39 5.25 -5.97 0.53
C VAL A 39 3.92 -5.30 0.86
N VAL A 40 3.96 -4.06 1.32
CA VAL A 40 2.78 -3.22 1.55
C VAL A 40 2.68 -2.22 0.42
N ASP A 41 1.61 -2.33 -0.36
CA ASP A 41 1.38 -1.66 -1.63
C ASP A 41 2.52 -1.92 -2.64
N VAL A 42 2.29 -1.73 -3.91
CA VAL A 42 3.31 -1.97 -4.95
C VAL A 42 3.57 -0.73 -5.81
N GLY A 43 2.73 0.28 -5.66
CA GLY A 43 2.80 1.47 -6.49
C GLY A 43 2.19 1.29 -7.89
N PRO A 44 2.38 2.29 -8.76
CA PRO A 44 1.88 2.28 -10.14
C PRO A 44 2.73 1.37 -11.04
N THR A 45 2.19 1.02 -12.20
CA THR A 45 2.86 0.16 -13.20
C THR A 45 4.25 0.68 -13.58
N CYS A 46 4.40 1.97 -13.79
CA CYS A 46 5.69 2.60 -14.12
C CYS A 46 6.74 2.49 -13.00
N GLY A 47 6.32 2.30 -11.74
CA GLY A 47 7.22 2.14 -10.58
C GLY A 47 7.76 0.72 -10.39
N ILE A 48 7.16 -0.29 -11.04
CA ILE A 48 7.50 -1.69 -10.82
C ILE A 48 8.96 -2.05 -11.12
N PRO A 49 9.60 -1.57 -12.21
CA PRO A 49 11.01 -1.86 -12.45
C PRO A 49 11.92 -1.44 -11.29
N GLU A 50 11.65 -0.28 -10.68
CA GLU A 50 12.42 0.21 -9.53
C GLU A 50 12.12 -0.62 -8.27
N LEU A 51 10.85 -0.95 -7.99
CA LEU A 51 10.48 -1.83 -6.89
C LEU A 51 11.21 -3.18 -6.98
N ILE A 52 11.16 -3.84 -8.13
CA ILE A 52 11.85 -5.12 -8.36
C ILE A 52 13.35 -5.01 -8.12
N ARG A 53 13.96 -3.92 -8.59
CA ARG A 53 15.40 -3.68 -8.39
C ARG A 53 15.74 -3.57 -6.89
N GLN A 54 14.95 -2.81 -6.13
CA GLN A 54 15.16 -2.62 -4.69
C GLN A 54 14.95 -3.91 -3.91
N LEU A 55 13.88 -4.67 -4.24
CA LEU A 55 13.61 -5.97 -3.62
C LEU A 55 14.76 -6.96 -3.84
N LYS A 56 15.32 -7.02 -5.05
CA LYS A 56 16.50 -7.86 -5.34
C LYS A 56 17.71 -7.46 -4.49
N VAL A 57 17.97 -6.17 -4.30
CA VAL A 57 19.06 -5.68 -3.43
C VAL A 57 18.88 -6.13 -1.99
N LEU A 58 17.64 -6.23 -1.53
CA LEU A 58 17.28 -6.68 -0.18
C LEU A 58 17.18 -8.23 -0.06
N GLY A 59 17.50 -8.96 -1.13
CA GLY A 59 17.49 -10.43 -1.12
C GLY A 59 16.10 -11.06 -1.29
N VAL A 60 15.11 -10.27 -1.71
CA VAL A 60 13.77 -10.78 -1.99
C VAL A 60 13.73 -11.45 -3.36
N ASN A 61 13.09 -12.60 -3.43
CA ASN A 61 12.90 -13.41 -4.64
C ASN A 61 11.55 -14.14 -4.59
N SER A 62 11.18 -14.85 -5.66
CA SER A 62 9.88 -15.51 -5.77
C SER A 62 9.65 -16.63 -4.73
N SER A 63 10.71 -17.18 -4.15
CA SER A 63 10.56 -18.24 -3.13
C SER A 63 10.25 -17.70 -1.74
N ASN A 64 10.65 -16.45 -1.42
CA ASN A 64 10.52 -15.87 -0.10
C ASN A 64 9.55 -14.67 -0.01
N LEU A 65 9.06 -14.13 -1.11
CA LEU A 65 7.97 -13.16 -1.09
C LEU A 65 6.63 -13.88 -1.00
N LYS A 66 5.94 -13.81 0.13
CA LYS A 66 4.71 -14.56 0.37
C LYS A 66 3.45 -13.72 0.16
N TYR A 67 3.49 -12.46 0.54
CA TYR A 67 2.31 -11.61 0.54
C TYR A 67 2.57 -10.23 -0.03
N VAL A 68 1.55 -9.71 -0.71
CA VAL A 68 1.31 -8.27 -0.88
C VAL A 68 0.10 -7.90 -0.03
N PHE A 69 0.25 -6.92 0.85
CA PHE A 69 -0.83 -6.33 1.61
C PHE A 69 -1.22 -5.02 0.93
N LEU A 70 -2.44 -4.93 0.42
CA LEU A 70 -2.93 -3.69 -0.18
C LEU A 70 -3.73 -2.88 0.84
N THR A 71 -3.35 -1.63 1.01
CA THR A 71 -4.17 -0.68 1.77
C THR A 71 -5.45 -0.39 1.01
N HIS A 72 -5.36 -0.13 -0.28
CA HIS A 72 -6.49 0.07 -1.19
C HIS A 72 -6.05 -0.08 -2.66
N ILE A 73 -6.97 0.15 -3.63
CA ILE A 73 -6.72 -0.19 -5.03
C ILE A 73 -6.53 1.02 -5.96
N HIS A 74 -6.23 2.22 -5.47
CA HIS A 74 -5.85 3.32 -6.35
C HIS A 74 -4.54 3.01 -7.10
N LEU A 75 -4.33 3.65 -8.26
CA LEU A 75 -3.24 3.27 -9.17
C LEU A 75 -1.86 3.40 -8.56
N ASP A 76 -1.65 4.40 -7.73
CA ASP A 76 -0.41 4.68 -7.02
C ASP A 76 -0.09 3.70 -5.88
N HIS A 77 -1.05 2.83 -5.51
CA HIS A 77 -0.87 1.76 -4.53
C HIS A 77 -0.88 0.36 -5.15
N SER A 78 -1.74 0.12 -6.13
CA SER A 78 -1.98 -1.22 -6.67
C SER A 78 -1.87 -1.32 -8.20
N GLY A 79 -1.71 -0.21 -8.91
CA GLY A 79 -1.75 -0.20 -10.38
C GLY A 79 -0.72 -1.13 -11.02
N GLY A 80 0.45 -1.27 -10.40
CA GLY A 80 1.52 -2.14 -10.87
C GLY A 80 1.37 -3.62 -10.51
N LEU A 81 0.32 -4.02 -9.76
CA LEU A 81 0.23 -5.34 -9.15
C LEU A 81 0.28 -6.49 -10.15
N GLY A 82 -0.47 -6.42 -11.25
CA GLY A 82 -0.44 -7.47 -12.27
C GLY A 82 0.95 -7.66 -12.88
N THR A 83 1.62 -6.56 -13.23
CA THR A 83 3.01 -6.58 -13.71
C THR A 83 3.98 -7.09 -12.64
N PHE A 84 3.78 -6.72 -11.38
CA PHE A 84 4.57 -7.20 -10.26
C PHE A 84 4.50 -8.73 -10.09
N LEU A 85 3.29 -9.30 -10.20
CA LEU A 85 3.06 -10.73 -10.05
C LEU A 85 3.64 -11.57 -11.20
N GLU A 86 4.01 -10.98 -12.35
CA GLU A 86 4.79 -11.68 -13.38
C GLU A 86 6.18 -12.11 -12.86
N PHE A 87 6.75 -11.33 -11.92
CA PHE A 87 8.03 -11.63 -11.27
C PHE A 87 7.88 -12.49 -10.01
N PHE A 88 6.70 -12.47 -9.37
CA PHE A 88 6.39 -13.16 -8.12
C PHE A 88 5.06 -13.92 -8.22
N PRO A 89 4.97 -14.93 -9.10
CA PRO A 89 3.69 -15.56 -9.47
C PRO A 89 3.00 -16.30 -8.33
N ASP A 90 3.74 -16.75 -7.30
CA ASP A 90 3.19 -17.50 -6.16
C ASP A 90 2.79 -16.61 -4.98
N THR A 91 2.96 -15.28 -5.12
CA THR A 91 2.63 -14.33 -4.06
C THR A 91 1.12 -14.15 -3.93
N GLN A 92 0.63 -14.20 -2.69
CA GLN A 92 -0.77 -13.96 -2.36
C GLN A 92 -1.02 -12.50 -2.02
N VAL A 93 -2.12 -11.96 -2.50
CA VAL A 93 -2.51 -10.55 -2.35
C VAL A 93 -3.71 -10.44 -1.42
N LEU A 94 -3.53 -9.79 -0.28
CA LEU A 94 -4.63 -9.47 0.62
C LEU A 94 -5.22 -8.12 0.23
N VAL A 95 -6.52 -8.11 -0.05
CA VAL A 95 -7.23 -6.91 -0.50
C VAL A 95 -8.67 -6.91 -0.02
N HIS A 96 -9.23 -5.71 0.15
CA HIS A 96 -10.64 -5.53 0.46
C HIS A 96 -11.52 -6.09 -0.67
N ARG A 97 -12.60 -6.82 -0.32
CA ARG A 97 -13.55 -7.46 -1.26
C ARG A 97 -14.06 -6.53 -2.38
N ARG A 98 -14.25 -5.24 -2.08
CA ARG A 98 -14.71 -4.27 -3.08
C ARG A 98 -13.62 -3.92 -4.10
N GLY A 99 -12.35 -4.11 -3.76
CA GLY A 99 -11.22 -3.92 -4.67
C GLY A 99 -10.99 -5.11 -5.60
N THR A 100 -11.32 -6.32 -5.14
CA THR A 100 -11.05 -7.58 -5.87
C THR A 100 -11.50 -7.56 -7.34
N PRO A 101 -12.75 -7.21 -7.70
CA PRO A 101 -13.19 -7.22 -9.10
C PRO A 101 -12.40 -6.27 -10.00
N HIS A 102 -11.94 -5.15 -9.44
CA HIS A 102 -11.20 -4.13 -10.17
C HIS A 102 -9.73 -4.51 -10.40
N LEU A 103 -9.17 -5.37 -9.56
CA LEU A 103 -7.83 -5.93 -9.76
C LEU A 103 -7.85 -7.07 -10.78
N ILE A 104 -8.91 -7.88 -10.80
CA ILE A 104 -9.07 -8.98 -11.77
C ILE A 104 -9.28 -8.42 -13.18
N ASP A 105 -10.17 -7.44 -13.32
CA ASP A 105 -10.50 -6.80 -14.60
C ASP A 105 -10.41 -5.26 -14.45
N PRO A 106 -9.20 -4.70 -14.50
CA PRO A 106 -9.01 -3.26 -14.34
C PRO A 106 -9.58 -2.43 -15.49
N ASP A 107 -9.77 -3.04 -16.66
CA ASP A 107 -10.32 -2.36 -17.87
C ASP A 107 -11.78 -2.02 -17.71
N LYS A 108 -12.51 -2.79 -16.93
CA LYS A 108 -13.95 -2.61 -16.79
C LYS A 108 -14.35 -1.30 -16.13
N VAL A 109 -13.61 -0.88 -15.08
CA VAL A 109 -13.94 0.33 -14.29
C VAL A 109 -12.68 1.08 -13.88
N LEU A 110 -11.69 0.41 -13.29
CA LEU A 110 -10.56 1.05 -12.61
C LEU A 110 -9.79 2.00 -13.53
N TRP A 111 -9.41 1.52 -14.70
CA TRP A 111 -8.60 2.31 -15.63
C TRP A 111 -9.32 3.55 -16.14
N GLN A 112 -10.57 3.40 -16.62
CA GLN A 112 -11.34 4.54 -17.13
C GLN A 112 -11.63 5.56 -16.02
N SER A 113 -12.03 5.10 -14.84
CA SER A 113 -12.28 5.98 -13.69
C SER A 113 -11.03 6.74 -13.26
N SER A 114 -9.87 6.10 -13.36
CA SER A 114 -8.58 6.75 -13.07
C SER A 114 -8.22 7.80 -14.11
N LEU A 115 -8.45 7.54 -15.40
CA LEU A 115 -8.26 8.54 -16.46
C LEU A 115 -9.18 9.75 -16.28
N ASP A 116 -10.44 9.51 -15.93
CA ASP A 116 -11.42 10.57 -15.70
C ASP A 116 -11.07 11.45 -14.48
N THR A 117 -10.43 10.87 -13.47
CA THR A 117 -10.10 11.54 -12.21
C THR A 117 -8.72 12.20 -12.23
N LEU A 118 -7.71 11.50 -12.75
CA LEU A 118 -6.30 11.90 -12.67
C LEU A 118 -5.77 12.46 -14.00
N GLY A 119 -6.48 12.23 -15.11
CA GLY A 119 -6.07 12.68 -16.43
C GLY A 119 -4.69 12.13 -16.82
N TRP A 120 -3.78 13.02 -17.21
CA TRP A 120 -2.43 12.66 -17.65
C TRP A 120 -1.59 11.93 -16.59
N VAL A 121 -1.91 12.11 -15.29
CA VAL A 121 -1.22 11.38 -14.20
C VAL A 121 -1.53 9.90 -14.27
N ALA A 122 -2.77 9.51 -14.61
CA ALA A 122 -3.10 8.11 -14.83
C ALA A 122 -2.30 7.51 -16.02
N GLU A 123 -2.16 8.28 -17.11
CA GLU A 123 -1.34 7.85 -18.27
C GLU A 123 0.13 7.66 -17.87
N MET A 124 0.68 8.58 -17.06
CA MET A 124 2.04 8.49 -16.51
C MET A 124 2.22 7.25 -15.63
N TYR A 125 1.22 6.93 -14.79
CA TYR A 125 1.23 5.72 -13.96
C TYR A 125 1.15 4.43 -14.79
N GLN A 126 0.72 4.53 -16.05
CA GLN A 126 0.51 3.45 -17.00
C GLN A 126 -0.66 2.55 -16.63
N LYS A 127 -1.20 1.91 -17.66
CA LYS A 127 -2.36 1.04 -17.54
C LYS A 127 -2.05 -0.19 -16.68
N PRO A 128 -2.90 -0.51 -15.68
CA PRO A 128 -2.74 -1.73 -14.89
C PRO A 128 -2.99 -2.99 -15.71
N VAL A 129 -2.33 -4.08 -15.35
CA VAL A 129 -2.58 -5.43 -15.86
C VAL A 129 -3.45 -6.19 -14.86
N GLY A 130 -4.40 -6.98 -15.37
CA GLY A 130 -5.29 -7.78 -14.52
C GLY A 130 -4.54 -8.83 -13.71
N VAL A 131 -5.03 -9.07 -12.50
CA VAL A 131 -4.48 -10.05 -11.54
C VAL A 131 -5.29 -11.35 -11.63
N LYS A 132 -4.62 -12.49 -11.60
CA LYS A 132 -5.31 -13.79 -11.56
C LYS A 132 -6.02 -13.97 -10.21
N GLU A 133 -7.23 -14.51 -10.27
CA GLU A 133 -8.07 -14.73 -9.09
C GLU A 133 -7.38 -15.63 -8.04
N GLU A 134 -6.59 -16.59 -8.48
CA GLU A 134 -5.82 -17.51 -7.63
C GLU A 134 -4.77 -16.82 -6.73
N ASN A 135 -4.31 -15.63 -7.12
CA ASN A 135 -3.40 -14.82 -6.30
C ASN A 135 -4.13 -13.96 -5.26
N ILE A 136 -5.47 -13.87 -5.28
CA ILE A 136 -6.21 -12.91 -4.47
C ILE A 136 -6.85 -13.56 -3.26
N ILE A 137 -6.54 -13.04 -2.07
CA ILE A 137 -7.28 -13.28 -0.82
C ILE A 137 -8.18 -12.08 -0.58
N SER A 138 -9.46 -12.26 -0.92
CA SER A 138 -10.48 -11.21 -0.76
C SER A 138 -10.99 -11.15 0.67
N ILE A 139 -10.76 -10.04 1.38
CA ILE A 139 -11.16 -9.87 2.77
C ILE A 139 -12.58 -9.29 2.83
N HIS A 140 -13.48 -9.97 3.54
CA HIS A 140 -14.89 -9.64 3.68
C HIS A 140 -15.24 -9.01 5.04
N GLU A 141 -14.41 -9.25 6.03
CA GLU A 141 -14.57 -8.80 7.39
C GLU A 141 -14.10 -7.34 7.54
N LYS A 142 -14.77 -6.60 8.42
CA LYS A 142 -14.37 -5.22 8.76
C LYS A 142 -13.11 -5.16 9.59
N THR A 143 -12.91 -6.19 10.40
CA THR A 143 -11.72 -6.41 11.22
C THR A 143 -11.22 -7.82 10.97
N PHE A 144 -9.93 -7.96 10.84
CA PHE A 144 -9.31 -9.22 10.48
C PHE A 144 -7.91 -9.30 11.10
N ASN A 145 -7.55 -10.47 11.59
CA ASN A 145 -6.21 -10.74 12.12
C ASN A 145 -5.51 -11.77 11.22
N ILE A 146 -4.27 -11.50 10.88
CA ILE A 146 -3.42 -12.47 10.16
C ILE A 146 -2.09 -12.63 10.87
N LYS A 147 -1.61 -13.87 10.90
CA LYS A 147 -0.28 -14.21 11.35
C LYS A 147 0.55 -14.69 10.17
N VAL A 148 1.71 -14.06 9.96
CA VAL A 148 2.71 -14.48 8.99
C VAL A 148 3.99 -14.80 9.76
N ASN A 149 4.31 -16.07 9.87
CA ASN A 149 5.38 -16.59 10.73
C ASN A 149 5.23 -16.10 12.18
N ASP A 150 6.13 -15.25 12.65
CA ASP A 150 6.14 -14.67 14.01
C ASP A 150 5.46 -13.30 14.11
N LEU A 151 5.06 -12.71 12.97
CA LEU A 151 4.41 -11.41 12.94
C LEU A 151 2.89 -11.53 12.94
N GLU A 152 2.24 -10.72 13.76
CA GLU A 152 0.78 -10.59 13.82
C GLU A 152 0.35 -9.19 13.39
N PHE A 153 -0.68 -9.15 12.53
CA PHE A 153 -1.27 -7.93 12.00
C PHE A 153 -2.76 -7.88 12.32
N ASP A 154 -3.21 -6.79 12.91
CA ASP A 154 -4.63 -6.48 13.05
C ASP A 154 -5.05 -5.52 11.94
N TRP A 155 -6.03 -5.94 11.12
CA TRP A 155 -6.57 -5.19 10.00
C TRP A 155 -7.92 -4.59 10.36
N ILE A 156 -8.16 -3.35 9.92
CA ILE A 156 -9.43 -2.66 10.08
C ILE A 156 -9.84 -1.98 8.78
N GLU A 157 -11.12 -2.03 8.43
CA GLU A 157 -11.67 -1.15 7.39
C GLU A 157 -11.54 0.31 7.83
N THR A 158 -10.94 1.14 6.97
CA THR A 158 -10.78 2.58 7.19
C THR A 158 -11.31 3.38 6.00
N PRO A 159 -12.64 3.29 5.73
CA PRO A 159 -13.25 4.02 4.63
C PRO A 159 -13.24 5.54 4.90
N GLY A 160 -13.27 6.30 3.82
CA GLY A 160 -13.24 7.76 3.80
C GLY A 160 -12.58 8.22 2.52
N HIS A 161 -11.28 8.00 2.41
CA HIS A 161 -10.51 8.17 1.18
C HIS A 161 -11.01 7.23 0.07
N ALA A 162 -11.17 5.96 0.38
CA ALA A 162 -11.75 4.97 -0.52
C ALA A 162 -12.65 3.99 0.25
N SER A 163 -13.70 3.48 -0.40
CA SER A 163 -14.63 2.53 0.22
C SER A 163 -14.05 1.12 0.36
N HIS A 164 -12.89 0.87 -0.20
CA HIS A 164 -12.12 -0.38 -0.20
C HIS A 164 -10.78 -0.22 0.52
N HIS A 165 -10.71 0.70 1.49
CA HIS A 165 -9.49 1.00 2.22
C HIS A 165 -9.40 0.18 3.51
N PHE A 166 -8.20 -0.37 3.75
CA PHE A 166 -7.76 -0.96 5.01
C PHE A 166 -6.56 -0.23 5.57
N SER A 167 -6.50 -0.16 6.90
CA SER A 167 -5.27 0.08 7.63
C SER A 167 -4.94 -1.14 8.47
N PHE A 168 -3.67 -1.37 8.82
CA PHE A 168 -3.30 -2.52 9.61
C PHE A 168 -2.14 -2.22 10.55
N LEU A 169 -2.23 -2.78 11.76
CA LEU A 169 -1.28 -2.64 12.84
C LEU A 169 -0.35 -3.86 12.90
N LEU A 170 0.95 -3.66 12.72
CA LEU A 170 1.96 -4.65 13.08
C LEU A 170 2.17 -4.62 14.59
N LYS A 171 1.64 -5.63 15.31
CA LYS A 171 1.56 -5.63 16.78
C LYS A 171 2.92 -5.59 17.45
N SER A 172 3.88 -6.37 16.97
CA SER A 172 5.23 -6.47 17.59
C SER A 172 6.05 -5.19 17.53
N LYS A 173 5.71 -4.26 16.62
CA LYS A 173 6.38 -2.96 16.42
C LYS A 173 5.50 -1.77 16.77
N ASN A 174 4.23 -2.03 17.05
CA ASN A 174 3.19 -1.02 17.28
C ASN A 174 3.14 0.07 16.19
N ILE A 175 3.28 -0.37 14.91
CA ILE A 175 3.28 0.48 13.72
C ILE A 175 1.99 0.25 12.96
N MET A 176 1.23 1.33 12.71
CA MET A 176 0.04 1.33 11.87
C MET A 176 0.42 1.75 10.45
N PHE A 177 0.22 0.86 9.48
CA PHE A 177 0.26 1.18 8.06
C PHE A 177 -1.08 1.77 7.67
N CYS A 178 -1.13 3.06 7.51
CA CYS A 178 -2.38 3.80 7.39
C CYS A 178 -2.80 4.09 5.94
N GLY A 179 -1.97 3.75 4.95
CA GLY A 179 -2.25 4.13 3.56
C GLY A 179 -2.60 5.61 3.48
N ASP A 180 -3.76 5.92 2.90
CA ASP A 180 -4.27 7.27 2.69
C ASP A 180 -5.39 7.68 3.65
N SER A 181 -5.74 6.80 4.62
CA SER A 181 -6.88 7.03 5.52
C SER A 181 -6.72 8.26 6.42
N VAL A 182 -5.49 8.64 6.74
CA VAL A 182 -5.17 9.81 7.58
C VAL A 182 -4.57 10.97 6.77
N GLY A 183 -4.55 10.85 5.44
CA GLY A 183 -3.91 11.83 4.57
C GLY A 183 -2.41 11.55 4.36
N MET A 184 -1.68 12.55 3.91
CA MET A 184 -0.24 12.50 3.70
C MET A 184 0.47 13.58 4.49
N LEU A 185 1.68 13.30 4.94
CA LEU A 185 2.57 14.30 5.53
C LEU A 185 3.40 14.94 4.43
N VAL A 186 3.33 16.26 4.29
CA VAL A 186 4.03 17.01 3.24
C VAL A 186 5.22 17.77 3.86
N PRO A 187 6.46 17.29 3.71
CA PRO A 187 7.63 17.91 4.34
C PRO A 187 7.87 19.37 3.93
N SER A 188 7.58 19.72 2.68
CA SER A 188 7.72 21.09 2.16
C SER A 188 6.73 22.10 2.75
N LEU A 189 5.71 21.63 3.48
CA LEU A 189 4.73 22.46 4.19
C LEU A 189 4.91 22.36 5.71
N ASP A 190 6.14 22.48 6.20
CA ASP A 190 6.49 22.33 7.63
C ASP A 190 5.96 21.02 8.24
N SER A 191 5.96 19.94 7.45
CA SER A 191 5.40 18.65 7.83
C SER A 191 3.90 18.71 8.17
N ALA A 192 3.14 19.55 7.47
CA ALA A 192 1.70 19.59 7.63
C ALA A 192 1.07 18.29 7.13
N MET A 193 0.07 17.79 7.85
CA MET A 193 -0.79 16.72 7.37
C MET A 193 -1.84 17.29 6.43
N VAL A 194 -1.86 16.78 5.19
CA VAL A 194 -2.83 17.16 4.15
C VAL A 194 -3.77 15.98 3.90
N PRO A 195 -5.09 16.16 4.04
CA PRO A 195 -6.03 15.10 3.74
C PRO A 195 -5.98 14.69 2.27
N THR A 196 -5.98 13.37 2.01
CA THR A 196 -6.16 12.81 0.68
C THR A 196 -7.66 12.59 0.45
N THR A 197 -8.29 13.48 -0.32
CA THR A 197 -9.75 13.54 -0.46
C THR A 197 -10.20 13.45 -1.92
N PRO A 198 -9.96 12.31 -2.61
CA PRO A 198 -10.46 12.14 -3.97
C PRO A 198 -11.99 12.08 -3.97
N HIS A 199 -12.61 12.54 -5.04
CA HIS A 199 -14.07 12.42 -5.18
C HIS A 199 -14.48 10.98 -5.55
N PRO A 200 -15.51 10.42 -4.87
CA PRO A 200 -16.32 10.95 -3.77
C PRO A 200 -15.71 10.65 -2.37
N TYR A 201 -15.13 11.64 -1.73
CA TYR A 201 -14.64 11.50 -0.35
C TYR A 201 -15.82 11.50 0.65
N ARG A 202 -15.74 10.60 1.64
CA ARG A 202 -16.76 10.47 2.70
C ARG A 202 -16.22 10.95 4.03
N MET A 203 -16.40 12.22 4.33
CA MET A 203 -15.88 12.89 5.53
C MET A 203 -16.24 12.15 6.83
N ASP A 204 -17.53 11.84 7.04
CA ASP A 204 -17.99 11.17 8.27
C ASP A 204 -17.30 9.80 8.44
N SER A 205 -17.22 9.02 7.37
CA SER A 205 -16.53 7.73 7.39
C SER A 205 -15.03 7.89 7.66
N GLY A 206 -14.39 8.92 7.11
CA GLY A 206 -12.99 9.22 7.36
C GLY A 206 -12.71 9.56 8.82
N ILE A 207 -13.57 10.41 9.41
CA ILE A 207 -13.49 10.76 10.84
C ILE A 207 -13.66 9.51 11.71
N ASP A 208 -14.64 8.65 11.41
CA ASP A 208 -14.86 7.43 12.18
C ASP A 208 -13.71 6.44 12.03
N SER A 209 -13.11 6.33 10.84
CA SER A 209 -11.91 5.54 10.61
C SER A 209 -10.74 6.00 11.47
N ILE A 210 -10.49 7.32 11.54
CA ILE A 210 -9.44 7.89 12.39
C ILE A 210 -9.69 7.57 13.88
N LYS A 211 -10.94 7.67 14.37
CA LYS A 211 -11.28 7.32 15.75
C LYS A 211 -10.92 5.87 16.07
N VAL A 212 -11.31 4.93 15.20
CA VAL A 212 -11.02 3.50 15.39
C VAL A 212 -9.50 3.26 15.36
N MET A 213 -8.76 3.93 14.49
CA MET A 213 -7.30 3.82 14.45
C MET A 213 -6.66 4.33 15.76
N ILE A 214 -7.16 5.44 16.32
CA ILE A 214 -6.69 5.97 17.62
C ILE A 214 -6.97 4.96 18.75
N GLU A 215 -8.13 4.29 18.75
CA GLU A 215 -8.47 3.27 19.74
C GLU A 215 -7.52 2.06 19.74
N MET A 216 -6.87 1.78 18.59
CA MET A 216 -5.83 0.75 18.50
C MET A 216 -4.49 1.20 19.12
N CYS A 217 -4.37 2.44 19.53
CA CYS A 217 -3.20 3.02 20.21
C CYS A 217 -1.85 2.72 19.53
N PRO A 218 -1.68 2.97 18.21
CA PRO A 218 -0.39 2.79 17.58
C PRO A 218 0.63 3.80 18.12
N GLU A 219 1.90 3.41 18.22
CA GLU A 219 2.99 4.34 18.56
C GLU A 219 3.50 5.10 17.35
N LYS A 220 3.32 4.53 16.15
CA LYS A 220 3.82 5.10 14.91
C LYS A 220 2.81 4.93 13.79
N LEU A 221 2.73 5.93 12.92
CA LEU A 221 1.98 5.89 11.67
C LEU A 221 2.95 5.81 10.49
N ALA A 222 2.77 4.80 9.65
CA ALA A 222 3.50 4.59 8.40
C ALA A 222 2.61 5.03 7.23
N PHE A 223 2.98 6.14 6.58
CA PHE A 223 2.25 6.73 5.46
C PHE A 223 2.72 6.14 4.14
N ALA A 224 1.85 6.09 3.16
CA ALA A 224 2.19 5.62 1.81
C ALA A 224 2.98 6.66 0.98
N HIS A 225 2.91 7.93 1.37
CA HIS A 225 3.50 9.04 0.65
C HIS A 225 4.57 9.77 1.46
N HIS A 226 5.51 10.43 0.74
CA HIS A 226 6.58 11.28 1.27
C HIS A 226 7.51 10.62 2.29
N LEU A 227 7.74 9.30 2.17
CA LEU A 227 8.61 8.53 3.08
C LEU A 227 8.37 8.85 4.57
N SER A 228 7.11 9.02 4.94
CA SER A 228 6.76 9.53 6.25
C SER A 228 6.47 8.41 7.24
N LEU A 229 7.19 8.41 8.35
CA LEU A 229 6.93 7.61 9.54
C LEU A 229 6.97 8.56 10.73
N ILE A 230 5.86 8.74 11.41
CA ILE A 230 5.79 9.61 12.58
C ILE A 230 5.47 8.84 13.86
N HIS A 231 6.00 9.31 14.99
CA HIS A 231 5.58 8.90 16.33
C HIS A 231 4.38 9.75 16.75
N ILE A 232 3.39 9.16 17.35
CA ILE A 232 2.18 9.83 17.85
C ILE A 232 2.02 9.61 19.35
#